data_e439ef0e0205abc3dc647e9b13f0db1e
#
_entry.id   e439ef0e0205abc3dc647e9b13f0db1e
#
_cell.length_a   1.000
_cell.length_b   1.000
_cell.length_c   1.000
_cell.angle_alpha   90.00
_cell.angle_beta   90.00
_cell.angle_gamma   90.00
#
_symmetry.space_group_name_H-M   'P 1'
#
loop_
_entity.id
_entity.type
_entity.pdbx_description
1 polymer ?
#
loop_
_entity_poly.entity_id
_entity_poly.type
_entity_poly.pdbx_seq_one_letter_code
_entity_poly.pdbx_strand_id
1 'polypeptide(L)'
;VSRAGSRALAPASRVRDKRGDWSSGDPVFLFDVNVLIALLDPMHTQHVRAHAWFTDTVSAWASCALTQNGFLRIVSHPRYSNPLASPGEAVPVLAEFCARPDHRFWHDDVSLLDAAAVDARRLLSTGQVTDSYLLALAVKHGARLATFDKRLVTSAVHGGEAARHVIE
;
A
#
# COMPACT_ATOMS: atom_id res chain seq x y z
N VAL A 1 -36.23 3.86 -48.97
CA VAL A 1 -35.61 2.72 -48.27
C VAL A 1 -34.18 3.12 -47.94
N SER A 2 -33.96 3.61 -46.72
CA SER A 2 -32.67 4.16 -46.27
C SER A 2 -31.98 3.09 -45.39
N ARG A 3 -30.80 2.64 -45.78
CA ARG A 3 -29.99 1.73 -45.00
C ARG A 3 -29.16 2.53 -43.99
N ALA A 4 -29.44 2.33 -42.72
CA ALA A 4 -28.60 2.80 -41.61
C ALA A 4 -27.31 1.98 -41.53
N GLY A 5 -26.16 2.68 -41.68
CA GLY A 5 -24.85 2.09 -41.52
C GLY A 5 -24.54 1.85 -40.05
N SER A 6 -24.34 0.59 -39.69
CA SER A 6 -23.83 0.17 -38.40
C SER A 6 -22.36 0.57 -38.25
N ARG A 7 -22.09 1.51 -37.35
CA ARG A 7 -20.72 1.94 -37.01
C ARG A 7 -20.14 0.93 -36.02
N ALA A 8 -19.26 0.06 -36.51
CA ALA A 8 -18.51 -0.89 -35.67
C ALA A 8 -17.58 -0.11 -34.73
N LEU A 9 -17.74 -0.39 -33.43
CA LEU A 9 -16.81 0.08 -32.39
C LEU A 9 -15.44 -0.59 -32.64
N ALA A 10 -14.39 0.23 -32.63
CA ALA A 10 -13.03 -0.24 -32.72
C ALA A 10 -12.69 -1.17 -31.51
N PRO A 11 -11.90 -2.22 -31.71
CA PRO A 11 -11.53 -3.10 -30.61
C PRO A 11 -10.66 -2.35 -29.60
N ALA A 12 -11.01 -2.46 -28.33
CA ALA A 12 -10.24 -1.96 -27.20
C ALA A 12 -8.79 -2.46 -27.32
N SER A 13 -7.85 -1.54 -27.21
CA SER A 13 -6.43 -1.82 -27.18
C SER A 13 -6.13 -2.91 -26.15
N ARG A 14 -5.43 -3.95 -26.59
CA ARG A 14 -4.99 -5.06 -25.74
C ARG A 14 -4.11 -4.51 -24.62
N VAL A 15 -4.67 -4.41 -23.43
CA VAL A 15 -3.88 -4.36 -22.21
C VAL A 15 -3.06 -5.64 -22.15
N ARG A 16 -1.76 -5.50 -22.15
CA ARG A 16 -0.82 -6.63 -22.13
C ARG A 16 -1.05 -7.40 -20.83
N ASP A 17 -1.64 -8.59 -20.94
CA ASP A 17 -1.86 -9.53 -19.85
C ASP A 17 -0.49 -10.03 -19.35
N LYS A 18 0.05 -9.37 -18.32
CA LYS A 18 1.18 -9.90 -17.55
C LYS A 18 0.66 -10.93 -16.55
N ARG A 19 0.08 -12.02 -17.03
CA ARG A 19 -0.16 -13.19 -16.20
C ARG A 19 1.15 -13.93 -15.97
N GLY A 20 1.67 -13.78 -14.76
CA GLY A 20 2.35 -14.81 -14.01
C GLY A 20 3.65 -15.33 -14.61
N ASP A 21 4.71 -14.58 -14.47
CA ASP A 21 6.00 -15.13 -14.07
C ASP A 21 6.68 -14.06 -13.21
N TRP A 22 6.53 -14.20 -11.90
CA TRP A 22 7.24 -13.35 -10.96
C TRP A 22 8.69 -13.79 -11.02
N SER A 23 9.48 -13.13 -11.85
CA SER A 23 10.93 -13.28 -11.77
C SER A 23 11.36 -13.02 -10.33
N SER A 24 12.13 -13.93 -9.76
CA SER A 24 12.55 -14.00 -8.35
C SER A 24 13.38 -12.79 -7.88
N GLY A 25 13.17 -11.59 -8.42
CA GLY A 25 13.99 -10.41 -8.24
C GLY A 25 13.25 -9.09 -7.96
N ASP A 26 11.97 -8.95 -8.30
CA ASP A 26 11.28 -7.68 -8.09
C ASP A 26 10.81 -7.52 -6.64
N PRO A 27 11.09 -6.38 -5.99
CA PRO A 27 10.69 -6.17 -4.61
C PRO A 27 9.16 -6.06 -4.49
N VAL A 28 8.58 -6.77 -3.53
CA VAL A 28 7.20 -6.55 -3.09
C VAL A 28 7.20 -5.40 -2.09
N PHE A 29 6.19 -4.53 -2.16
CA PHE A 29 6.05 -3.39 -1.25
C PHE A 29 4.84 -3.57 -0.33
N LEU A 30 5.05 -3.60 0.98
CA LEU A 30 3.98 -3.38 1.95
C LEU A 30 3.67 -1.89 1.96
N PHE A 31 2.41 -1.52 1.72
CA PHE A 31 2.04 -0.11 1.75
C PHE A 31 1.71 0.36 3.15
N ASP A 32 2.38 1.44 3.58
CA ASP A 32 1.95 2.23 4.72
C ASP A 32 0.55 2.83 4.44
N VAL A 33 -0.20 3.11 5.50
CA VAL A 33 -1.55 3.66 5.41
C VAL A 33 -1.59 4.96 4.60
N ASN A 34 -0.59 5.82 4.75
CA ASN A 34 -0.50 7.08 4.01
C ASN A 34 -0.28 6.87 2.51
N VAL A 35 0.36 5.77 2.11
CA VAL A 35 0.52 5.41 0.68
C VAL A 35 -0.82 4.97 0.09
N LEU A 36 -1.59 4.14 0.81
CA LEU A 36 -2.95 3.76 0.40
C LEU A 36 -3.85 4.98 0.24
N ILE A 37 -3.83 5.90 1.21
CA ILE A 37 -4.61 7.13 1.15
C ILE A 37 -4.19 7.98 -0.05
N ALA A 38 -2.88 8.20 -0.24
CA ALA A 38 -2.39 9.01 -1.35
C ALA A 38 -2.75 8.45 -2.72
N LEU A 39 -2.80 7.12 -2.87
CA LEU A 39 -3.23 6.48 -4.12
C LEU A 39 -4.74 6.59 -4.36
N LEU A 40 -5.57 6.57 -3.31
CA LEU A 40 -7.02 6.47 -3.42
C LEU A 40 -7.76 7.80 -3.22
N ASP A 41 -7.12 8.82 -2.63
CA ASP A 41 -7.69 10.16 -2.49
C ASP A 41 -7.06 11.14 -3.49
N PRO A 42 -7.78 11.55 -4.54
CA PRO A 42 -7.27 12.50 -5.55
C PRO A 42 -6.90 13.87 -4.98
N MET A 43 -7.43 14.23 -3.81
CA MET A 43 -7.13 15.52 -3.15
C MET A 43 -5.93 15.44 -2.21
N HIS A 44 -5.33 14.25 -2.03
CA HIS A 44 -4.17 14.09 -1.17
C HIS A 44 -2.92 14.75 -1.79
N THR A 45 -2.15 15.47 -0.96
CA THR A 45 -0.98 16.24 -1.42
C THR A 45 0.09 15.40 -2.11
N GLN A 46 0.16 14.11 -1.81
CA GLN A 46 1.11 13.17 -2.41
C GLN A 46 0.50 12.33 -3.54
N HIS A 47 -0.75 12.61 -3.97
CA HIS A 47 -1.46 11.78 -4.94
C HIS A 47 -0.68 11.56 -6.23
N VAL A 48 -0.25 12.65 -6.88
CA VAL A 48 0.49 12.59 -8.15
C VAL A 48 1.81 11.82 -8.00
N ARG A 49 2.52 12.06 -6.90
CA ARG A 49 3.78 11.36 -6.60
C ARG A 49 3.56 9.87 -6.35
N ALA A 50 2.53 9.53 -5.56
CA ALA A 50 2.16 8.14 -5.28
C ALA A 50 1.87 7.37 -6.57
N HIS A 51 1.09 7.97 -7.47
CA HIS A 51 0.72 7.34 -8.74
C HIS A 51 1.91 7.18 -9.69
N ALA A 52 2.77 8.19 -9.82
CA ALA A 52 3.99 8.09 -10.63
C ALA A 52 4.88 6.94 -10.13
N TRP A 53 5.18 6.92 -8.82
CA TRP A 53 5.96 5.85 -8.22
C TRP A 53 5.29 4.47 -8.38
N PHE A 54 3.98 4.37 -8.14
CA PHE A 54 3.25 3.12 -8.27
C PHE A 54 3.32 2.56 -9.69
N THR A 55 3.14 3.41 -10.70
CA THR A 55 3.18 3.02 -12.12
C THR A 55 4.57 2.59 -12.56
N ASP A 56 5.60 3.31 -12.10
CA ASP A 56 6.96 3.14 -12.62
C ASP A 56 7.74 2.07 -11.86
N THR A 57 7.39 1.80 -10.60
CA THR A 57 8.23 1.00 -9.69
C THR A 57 7.55 -0.28 -9.18
N VAL A 58 6.21 -0.26 -9.01
CA VAL A 58 5.52 -1.34 -8.29
C VAL A 58 5.04 -2.42 -9.24
N SER A 59 5.65 -3.61 -9.13
CA SER A 59 5.19 -4.82 -9.82
C SER A 59 4.27 -5.69 -8.94
N ALA A 60 4.48 -5.66 -7.61
CA ALA A 60 3.64 -6.32 -6.61
C ALA A 60 3.63 -5.54 -5.31
N TRP A 61 2.47 -5.55 -4.65
CA TRP A 61 2.28 -4.86 -3.38
C TRP A 61 1.40 -5.63 -2.41
N ALA A 62 1.47 -5.26 -1.15
CA ALA A 62 0.72 -5.88 -0.08
C ALA A 62 0.03 -4.85 0.81
N SER A 63 -1.05 -5.27 1.42
CA SER A 63 -1.66 -4.64 2.59
C SER A 63 -1.84 -5.68 3.70
N CYS A 64 -2.06 -5.22 4.92
CA CYS A 64 -2.39 -6.07 6.06
C CYS A 64 -3.62 -5.51 6.78
N ALA A 65 -4.13 -6.23 7.79
CA ALA A 65 -5.30 -5.78 8.56
C ALA A 65 -5.08 -4.39 9.17
N LEU A 66 -3.88 -4.11 9.65
CA LEU A 66 -3.56 -2.83 10.28
C LEU A 66 -3.63 -1.66 9.28
N THR A 67 -3.10 -1.82 8.06
CA THR A 67 -3.12 -0.75 7.04
C THR A 67 -4.50 -0.57 6.43
N GLN A 68 -5.27 -1.65 6.22
CA GLN A 68 -6.65 -1.55 5.75
C GLN A 68 -7.56 -0.88 6.79
N ASN A 69 -7.49 -1.28 8.07
CA ASN A 69 -8.23 -0.64 9.15
C ASN A 69 -7.82 0.83 9.32
N GLY A 70 -6.53 1.13 9.18
CA GLY A 70 -6.00 2.49 9.21
C GLY A 70 -6.60 3.36 8.11
N PHE A 71 -6.63 2.86 6.88
CA PHE A 71 -7.25 3.55 5.74
C PHE A 71 -8.72 3.86 6.02
N LEU A 72 -9.55 2.84 6.32
CA LEU A 72 -10.98 3.03 6.57
C LEU A 72 -11.24 4.05 7.68
N ARG A 73 -10.48 3.98 8.77
CA ARG A 73 -10.63 4.89 9.92
C ARG A 73 -10.26 6.33 9.58
N ILE A 74 -9.18 6.54 8.80
CA ILE A 74 -8.68 7.89 8.52
C ILE A 74 -9.55 8.58 7.49
N VAL A 75 -9.83 7.94 6.33
CA VAL A 75 -10.58 8.59 5.24
C VAL A 75 -12.04 8.84 5.57
N SER A 76 -12.61 8.17 6.58
CA SER A 76 -13.97 8.42 7.06
C SER A 76 -14.01 9.28 8.33
N HIS A 77 -12.87 9.76 8.81
CA HIS A 77 -12.84 10.59 10.00
C HIS A 77 -13.28 12.02 9.66
N PRO A 78 -14.22 12.64 10.43
CA PRO A 78 -14.75 13.98 10.12
C PRO A 78 -13.70 15.10 10.05
N ARG A 79 -12.51 14.90 10.64
CA ARG A 79 -11.38 15.85 10.60
C ARG A 79 -10.39 15.56 9.48
N TYR A 80 -10.62 14.54 8.66
CA TYR A 80 -9.82 14.34 7.46
C TYR A 80 -10.13 15.44 6.45
N SER A 81 -9.17 15.83 5.61
CA SER A 81 -9.33 16.97 4.68
C SER A 81 -10.37 16.74 3.59
N ASN A 82 -10.58 15.49 3.19
CA ASN A 82 -11.54 15.06 2.16
C ASN A 82 -12.27 13.80 2.63
N PRO A 83 -13.15 13.89 3.67
CA PRO A 83 -13.69 12.70 4.32
C PRO A 83 -14.77 12.04 3.46
N LEU A 84 -14.76 10.72 3.42
CA LEU A 84 -15.93 9.94 3.01
C LEU A 84 -16.98 9.96 4.13
N ALA A 85 -18.25 9.84 3.77
CA ALA A 85 -19.35 10.02 4.74
C ALA A 85 -19.35 8.91 5.83
N SER A 86 -18.81 7.74 5.52
CA SER A 86 -18.73 6.63 6.48
C SER A 86 -17.63 5.63 6.12
N PRO A 87 -17.20 4.78 7.07
CA PRO A 87 -16.35 3.63 6.76
C PRO A 87 -16.98 2.69 5.73
N GLY A 88 -18.31 2.56 5.72
CA GLY A 88 -19.03 1.74 4.75
C GLY A 88 -18.86 2.21 3.30
N GLU A 89 -18.67 3.51 3.07
CA GLU A 89 -18.36 4.07 1.75
C GLU A 89 -16.89 3.89 1.37
N ALA A 90 -16.00 3.80 2.36
CA ALA A 90 -14.58 3.58 2.13
C ALA A 90 -14.25 2.12 1.77
N VAL A 91 -15.05 1.15 2.25
CA VAL A 91 -14.84 -0.28 2.00
C VAL A 91 -14.81 -0.63 0.51
N PRO A 92 -15.81 -0.27 -0.33
CA PRO A 92 -15.78 -0.62 -1.74
C PRO A 92 -14.60 0.01 -2.49
N VAL A 93 -14.19 1.22 -2.13
CA VAL A 93 -13.03 1.90 -2.74
C VAL A 93 -11.74 1.10 -2.50
N LEU A 94 -11.50 0.72 -1.25
CA LEU A 94 -10.33 -0.09 -0.93
C LEU A 94 -10.42 -1.51 -1.50
N ALA A 95 -11.59 -2.12 -1.47
CA ALA A 95 -11.81 -3.47 -1.98
C ALA A 95 -11.55 -3.57 -3.50
N GLU A 96 -12.00 -2.58 -4.29
CA GLU A 96 -11.71 -2.51 -5.72
C GLU A 96 -10.20 -2.41 -5.98
N PHE A 97 -9.49 -1.59 -5.21
CA PHE A 97 -8.04 -1.46 -5.34
C PHE A 97 -7.32 -2.76 -4.94
N CYS A 98 -7.77 -3.43 -3.88
CA CYS A 98 -7.22 -4.71 -3.44
C CYS A 98 -7.60 -5.90 -4.34
N ALA A 99 -8.59 -5.77 -5.22
CA ALA A 99 -8.94 -6.81 -6.20
C ALA A 99 -7.94 -6.91 -7.37
N ARG A 100 -6.97 -6.03 -7.44
CA ARG A 100 -5.92 -6.05 -8.46
C ARG A 100 -5.06 -7.32 -8.38
N PRO A 101 -4.61 -7.88 -9.50
CA PRO A 101 -3.82 -9.12 -9.52
C PRO A 101 -2.42 -8.98 -8.91
N ASP A 102 -1.91 -7.76 -8.81
CA ASP A 102 -0.63 -7.40 -8.20
C ASP A 102 -0.71 -7.18 -6.69
N HIS A 103 -1.91 -7.23 -6.08
CA HIS A 103 -2.12 -7.11 -4.65
C HIS A 103 -2.02 -8.45 -3.91
N ARG A 104 -1.52 -8.40 -2.67
CA ARG A 104 -1.53 -9.49 -1.70
C ARG A 104 -2.00 -8.99 -0.35
N PHE A 105 -2.86 -9.78 0.30
CA PHE A 105 -3.19 -9.55 1.71
C PHE A 105 -2.24 -10.37 2.58
N TRP A 106 -1.53 -9.71 3.52
CA TRP A 106 -0.70 -10.39 4.49
C TRP A 106 -1.38 -10.45 5.85
N HIS A 107 -1.32 -11.62 6.47
CA HIS A 107 -1.77 -11.79 7.84
C HIS A 107 -0.81 -11.12 8.81
N ASP A 108 -1.34 -10.75 9.99
CA ASP A 108 -0.55 -10.18 11.09
C ASP A 108 0.21 -11.32 11.79
N ASP A 109 1.34 -11.72 11.23
CA ASP A 109 2.12 -12.89 11.65
C ASP A 109 3.48 -12.52 12.28
N VAL A 110 3.65 -11.27 12.71
CA VAL A 110 4.80 -10.73 13.44
C VAL A 110 4.36 -10.25 14.82
N SER A 111 5.23 -10.38 15.81
CA SER A 111 5.03 -9.80 17.14
C SER A 111 6.17 -8.84 17.48
N LEU A 112 5.85 -7.64 17.97
CA LEU A 112 6.85 -6.72 18.54
C LEU A 112 7.47 -7.24 19.85
N LEU A 113 6.91 -8.31 20.42
CA LEU A 113 7.44 -9.00 21.60
C LEU A 113 8.51 -10.05 21.24
N ASP A 114 8.66 -10.35 19.94
CA ASP A 114 9.69 -11.29 19.47
C ASP A 114 11.03 -10.57 19.35
N ALA A 115 11.95 -10.91 20.26
CA ALA A 115 13.30 -10.35 20.28
C ALA A 115 14.13 -10.72 19.04
N ALA A 116 13.76 -11.75 18.28
CA ALA A 116 14.41 -12.07 17.02
C ALA A 116 14.03 -11.09 15.90
N ALA A 117 12.87 -10.46 16.00
CA ALA A 117 12.39 -9.48 15.03
C ALA A 117 12.68 -8.03 15.46
N VAL A 118 12.55 -7.73 16.77
CA VAL A 118 12.55 -6.35 17.27
C VAL A 118 13.38 -6.22 18.56
N ASP A 119 14.27 -5.24 18.61
CA ASP A 119 14.91 -4.78 19.84
C ASP A 119 13.98 -3.79 20.58
N ALA A 120 13.21 -4.29 21.53
CA ALA A 120 12.23 -3.49 22.29
C ALA A 120 12.85 -2.28 23.00
N ARG A 121 14.15 -2.33 23.34
CA ARG A 121 14.86 -1.21 23.99
C ARG A 121 15.00 0.02 23.08
N ARG A 122 14.79 -0.16 21.78
CA ARG A 122 14.83 0.89 20.75
C ARG A 122 13.45 1.43 20.35
N LEU A 123 12.37 0.88 20.92
CA LEU A 123 11.03 1.45 20.80
C LEU A 123 10.86 2.58 21.82
N LEU A 124 11.27 3.78 21.45
CA LEU A 124 11.39 4.90 22.36
C LEU A 124 10.16 5.82 22.44
N SER A 125 9.23 5.67 21.50
CA SER A 125 8.02 6.49 21.45
C SER A 125 6.82 5.69 20.95
N THR A 126 5.62 6.12 21.35
CA THR A 126 4.36 5.53 20.90
C THR A 126 4.15 5.64 19.38
N GLY A 127 4.68 6.70 18.74
CA GLY A 127 4.61 6.88 17.30
C GLY A 127 5.38 5.83 16.50
N GLN A 128 6.41 5.21 17.10
CA GLN A 128 7.21 4.17 16.44
C GLN A 128 6.53 2.79 16.42
N VAL A 129 5.51 2.55 17.25
CA VAL A 129 4.94 1.20 17.44
C VAL A 129 4.38 0.64 16.14
N THR A 130 3.51 1.40 15.48
CA THR A 130 2.89 0.98 14.21
C THR A 130 3.92 0.85 13.10
N ASP A 131 4.81 1.82 12.96
CA ASP A 131 5.84 1.85 11.92
C ASP A 131 6.81 0.67 12.07
N SER A 132 7.25 0.39 13.31
CA SER A 132 8.12 -0.76 13.60
C SER A 132 7.43 -2.09 13.32
N TYR A 133 6.13 -2.19 13.62
CA TYR A 133 5.35 -3.38 13.29
C TYR A 133 5.28 -3.61 11.78
N LEU A 134 4.90 -2.60 11.00
CA LEU A 134 4.82 -2.70 9.55
C LEU A 134 6.18 -2.99 8.91
N LEU A 135 7.23 -2.37 9.46
CA LEU A 135 8.59 -2.61 8.99
C LEU A 135 9.04 -4.05 9.28
N ALA A 136 8.74 -4.58 10.49
CA ALA A 136 9.05 -5.96 10.85
C ALA A 136 8.26 -6.96 9.99
N LEU A 137 7.00 -6.64 9.68
CA LEU A 137 6.17 -7.44 8.77
C LEU A 137 6.78 -7.46 7.36
N ALA A 138 7.22 -6.32 6.84
CA ALA A 138 7.90 -6.25 5.55
C ALA A 138 9.19 -7.08 5.54
N VAL A 139 10.02 -6.97 6.57
CA VAL A 139 11.25 -7.78 6.72
C VAL A 139 10.93 -9.27 6.70
N LYS A 140 9.94 -9.71 7.47
CA LYS A 140 9.53 -11.12 7.54
C LYS A 140 9.15 -11.69 6.19
N HIS A 141 8.50 -10.89 5.36
CA HIS A 141 8.08 -11.28 4.01
C HIS A 141 9.14 -11.03 2.93
N GLY A 142 10.38 -10.66 3.30
CA GLY A 142 11.46 -10.37 2.35
C GLY A 142 11.15 -9.18 1.44
N ALA A 143 10.36 -8.23 1.93
CA ALA A 143 9.78 -7.13 1.18
C ALA A 143 10.27 -5.78 1.71
N ARG A 144 9.72 -4.69 1.17
CA ARG A 144 9.99 -3.32 1.63
C ARG A 144 8.73 -2.64 2.12
N LEU A 145 8.83 -1.85 3.18
CA LEU A 145 7.78 -0.93 3.62
C LEU A 145 7.88 0.35 2.80
N ALA A 146 6.88 0.61 1.96
CA ALA A 146 6.77 1.86 1.21
C ALA A 146 6.07 2.91 2.06
N THR A 147 6.70 4.06 2.23
CA THR A 147 6.19 5.16 3.07
C THR A 147 6.63 6.51 2.52
N PHE A 148 5.93 7.58 2.88
CA PHE A 148 6.38 8.98 2.67
C PHE A 148 7.17 9.54 3.84
N ASP A 149 7.21 8.82 4.99
CA ASP A 149 7.91 9.31 6.17
C ASP A 149 9.43 9.10 6.07
N LYS A 150 10.13 10.19 5.73
CA LYS A 150 11.60 10.23 5.70
C LYS A 150 12.24 10.02 7.08
N ARG A 151 11.48 10.21 8.16
CA ARG A 151 11.96 10.12 9.55
C ARG A 151 11.61 8.81 10.23
N LEU A 152 10.99 7.87 9.50
CA LEU A 152 10.66 6.55 10.01
C LEU A 152 11.91 5.90 10.62
N VAL A 153 11.82 5.55 11.91
CA VAL A 153 12.93 4.98 12.68
C VAL A 153 13.00 3.47 12.42
N THR A 154 14.12 3.03 11.87
CA THR A 154 14.36 1.62 11.48
C THR A 154 15.13 0.82 12.52
N SER A 155 15.79 1.51 13.47
CA SER A 155 16.77 0.91 14.36
C SER A 155 16.24 -0.12 15.35
N ALA A 156 14.92 -0.12 15.59
CA ALA A 156 14.27 -1.12 16.47
C ALA A 156 14.03 -2.46 15.76
N VAL A 157 14.02 -2.49 14.43
CA VAL A 157 13.71 -3.70 13.64
C VAL A 157 14.96 -4.29 13.02
N HIS A 158 15.21 -5.56 13.26
CA HIS A 158 16.35 -6.27 12.65
C HIS A 158 16.15 -6.33 11.12
N GLY A 159 17.09 -5.78 10.35
CA GLY A 159 16.98 -5.66 8.90
C GLY A 159 16.10 -4.49 8.41
N GLY A 160 15.57 -3.69 9.33
CA GLY A 160 14.63 -2.60 9.02
C GLY A 160 15.18 -1.54 8.06
N GLU A 161 16.47 -1.18 8.16
CA GLU A 161 17.05 -0.17 7.26
C GLU A 161 17.00 -0.61 5.79
N ALA A 162 17.29 -1.87 5.50
CA ALA A 162 17.23 -2.42 4.14
C ALA A 162 15.79 -2.57 3.63
N ALA A 163 14.83 -2.75 4.54
CA ALA A 163 13.42 -2.92 4.21
C ALA A 163 12.65 -1.59 4.11
N ARG A 164 13.21 -0.45 4.54
CA ARG A 164 12.58 0.85 4.37
C ARG A 164 12.70 1.32 2.92
N HIS A 165 11.58 1.77 2.35
CA HIS A 165 11.52 2.45 1.05
C HIS A 165 10.76 3.76 1.18
N VAL A 166 11.46 4.88 1.05
CA VAL A 166 10.85 6.21 1.06
C VAL A 166 10.50 6.62 -0.36
N ILE A 167 9.23 6.95 -0.60
CA ILE A 167 8.75 7.45 -1.89
C ILE A 167 9.16 8.93 -2.02
N GLU A 168 9.95 9.26 -3.04
CA GLU A 168 10.49 10.61 -3.31
C GLU A 168 9.76 11.32 -4.44
#